data_87f384b633553552617151ffffd4e790
#
_entry.id   87f384b633553552617151ffffd4e790
#
_cell.length_a   1.000
_cell.length_b   1.000
_cell.length_c   1.000
_cell.angle_alpha   90.00
_cell.angle_beta   90.00
_cell.angle_gamma   90.00
#
_symmetry.space_group_name_H-M   'P 1'
#
loop_
_entity.id
_entity.type
_entity.pdbx_description
1 polymer ?
#
loop_
_entity_poly.entity_id
_entity_poly.type
_entity_poly.pdbx_seq_one_letter_code
_entity_poly.pdbx_strand_id
1 'polypeptide(L)'
;ISKAISKLEDSLSTVLFTRNSRGVQLTEEGQILFEHTSSAFEQLNAGELELKRVREFNMGQIRIGVSNTLCKYVLLPYLKGFIGKYPHVNIAIESQSTYQTLDMLDARKIDIGLVAEPKSKKGLHFQPVMEISDAFVCTPAYLENLHLREGNDTDIFKTGNIMLLNRSNMSRKHV
;
A
#
# COMPACT_ATOMS: atom_id res chain seq x y z
N ILE A 1 -30.15 15.99 -7.93
CA ILE A 1 -28.75 16.23 -8.36
C ILE A 1 -28.72 17.25 -9.49
N SER A 2 -29.50 17.10 -10.55
CA SER A 2 -29.49 18.01 -11.71
C SER A 2 -29.77 19.47 -11.34
N LYS A 3 -30.77 19.75 -10.47
CA LYS A 3 -31.07 21.12 -10.00
C LYS A 3 -29.94 21.75 -9.17
N ALA A 4 -29.19 20.95 -8.40
CA ALA A 4 -28.07 21.47 -7.63
C ALA A 4 -26.89 21.85 -8.54
N ILE A 5 -26.61 21.04 -9.55
CA ILE A 5 -25.60 21.33 -10.56
C ILE A 5 -25.95 22.60 -11.33
N SER A 6 -27.20 22.74 -11.82
CA SER A 6 -27.61 23.96 -12.55
C SER A 6 -27.45 25.22 -11.67
N LYS A 7 -27.83 25.16 -10.40
CA LYS A 7 -27.60 26.29 -9.48
C LYS A 7 -26.12 26.62 -9.27
N LEU A 8 -25.25 25.61 -9.26
CA LEU A 8 -23.81 25.81 -9.16
C LEU A 8 -23.28 26.48 -10.45
N GLU A 9 -23.68 25.98 -11.62
CA GLU A 9 -23.33 26.56 -12.90
C GLU A 9 -23.78 28.03 -13.01
N ASP A 10 -25.02 28.32 -12.59
CA ASP A 10 -25.55 29.69 -12.53
C ASP A 10 -24.72 30.58 -11.60
N SER A 11 -24.37 30.07 -10.39
CA SER A 11 -23.61 30.84 -9.40
C SER A 11 -22.17 31.15 -9.87
N LEU A 12 -21.60 30.27 -10.66
CA LEU A 12 -20.25 30.41 -11.21
C LEU A 12 -20.26 31.09 -12.61
N SER A 13 -21.46 31.32 -13.16
CA SER A 13 -21.64 31.80 -14.53
C SER A 13 -20.86 30.97 -15.55
N THR A 14 -20.79 29.66 -15.35
CA THR A 14 -19.96 28.75 -16.11
C THR A 14 -20.64 27.39 -16.26
N VAL A 15 -20.59 26.82 -17.46
CA VAL A 15 -21.12 25.48 -17.73
C VAL A 15 -20.06 24.44 -17.36
N LEU A 16 -20.42 23.55 -16.47
CA LEU A 16 -19.49 22.52 -15.95
C LEU A 16 -19.66 21.18 -16.67
N PHE A 17 -20.84 20.93 -17.26
CA PHE A 17 -21.15 19.66 -17.91
C PHE A 17 -21.74 19.88 -19.32
N THR A 18 -21.29 19.09 -20.26
CA THR A 18 -21.92 18.96 -21.59
C THR A 18 -22.68 17.65 -21.69
N ARG A 19 -23.82 17.69 -22.38
CA ARG A 19 -24.63 16.50 -22.67
C ARG A 19 -24.54 16.17 -24.16
N ASN A 20 -24.20 14.93 -24.44
CA ASN A 20 -24.16 14.42 -25.80
C ASN A 20 -24.90 13.06 -25.88
N SER A 21 -24.99 12.50 -27.09
CA SER A 21 -25.64 11.20 -27.33
C SER A 21 -24.98 10.03 -26.60
N ARG A 22 -23.76 10.22 -26.07
CA ARG A 22 -22.99 9.21 -25.29
C ARG A 22 -23.06 9.41 -23.79
N GLY A 23 -23.77 10.47 -23.31
CA GLY A 23 -23.94 10.77 -21.90
C GLY A 23 -23.55 12.18 -21.50
N VAL A 24 -23.07 12.33 -20.27
CA VAL A 24 -22.65 13.60 -19.68
C VAL A 24 -21.15 13.60 -19.53
N GLN A 25 -20.48 14.68 -19.94
CA GLN A 25 -19.04 14.87 -19.83
C GLN A 25 -18.74 16.21 -19.15
N LEU A 26 -17.63 16.30 -18.45
CA LEU A 26 -17.13 17.57 -17.92
C LEU A 26 -16.66 18.48 -19.05
N THR A 27 -16.86 19.76 -18.87
CA THR A 27 -16.18 20.81 -19.66
C THR A 27 -14.75 20.98 -19.13
N GLU A 28 -13.93 21.81 -19.75
CA GLU A 28 -12.60 22.15 -19.25
C GLU A 28 -12.70 22.83 -17.86
N GLU A 29 -13.64 23.77 -17.71
CA GLU A 29 -13.92 24.45 -16.45
C GLU A 29 -14.48 23.46 -15.40
N GLY A 30 -15.32 22.52 -15.85
CA GLY A 30 -15.83 21.42 -15.01
C GLY A 30 -14.70 20.54 -14.51
N GLN A 31 -13.71 20.23 -15.33
CA GLN A 31 -12.54 19.45 -14.94
C GLN A 31 -11.69 20.17 -13.87
N ILE A 32 -11.42 21.45 -14.08
CA ILE A 32 -10.70 22.30 -13.12
C ILE A 32 -11.41 22.29 -11.76
N LEU A 33 -12.72 22.54 -11.75
CA LEU A 33 -13.49 22.56 -10.51
C LEU A 33 -13.52 21.17 -9.85
N PHE A 34 -13.63 20.10 -10.62
CA PHE A 34 -13.63 18.73 -10.13
C PHE A 34 -12.31 18.38 -9.41
N GLU A 35 -11.17 18.75 -9.97
CA GLU A 35 -9.85 18.49 -9.37
C GLU A 35 -9.70 19.23 -8.04
N HIS A 36 -10.07 20.51 -7.99
CA HIS A 36 -10.03 21.28 -6.75
C HIS A 36 -11.00 20.78 -5.68
N THR A 37 -12.24 20.45 -6.09
CA THR A 37 -13.23 19.90 -5.13
C THR A 37 -12.84 18.53 -4.62
N SER A 38 -12.31 17.67 -5.47
CA SER A 38 -11.79 16.35 -5.07
C SER A 38 -10.68 16.49 -4.02
N SER A 39 -9.72 17.36 -4.26
CA SER A 39 -8.64 17.65 -3.29
C SER A 39 -9.20 18.22 -1.99
N ALA A 40 -10.18 19.12 -2.04
CA ALA A 40 -10.82 19.66 -0.84
C ALA A 40 -11.54 18.57 -0.03
N PHE A 41 -12.27 17.67 -0.68
CA PHE A 41 -12.92 16.53 -0.03
C PHE A 41 -11.91 15.56 0.60
N GLU A 42 -10.78 15.30 -0.05
CA GLU A 42 -9.70 14.50 0.53
C GLU A 42 -9.16 15.12 1.81
N GLN A 43 -8.97 16.45 1.85
CA GLN A 43 -8.53 17.16 3.06
C GLN A 43 -9.58 17.14 4.17
N LEU A 44 -10.87 17.28 3.84
CA LEU A 44 -11.95 17.16 4.83
C LEU A 44 -12.00 15.75 5.43
N ASN A 45 -11.93 14.71 4.59
CA ASN A 45 -11.89 13.32 5.04
C ASN A 45 -10.66 13.03 5.92
N ALA A 46 -9.51 13.60 5.59
CA ALA A 46 -8.31 13.51 6.42
C ALA A 46 -8.53 14.16 7.79
N GLY A 47 -9.16 15.34 7.84
CA GLY A 47 -9.52 16.02 9.08
C GLY A 47 -10.50 15.23 9.94
N GLU A 48 -11.55 14.65 9.34
CA GLU A 48 -12.48 13.77 10.06
C GLU A 48 -11.77 12.54 10.64
N LEU A 49 -10.84 11.97 9.88
CA LEU A 49 -10.04 10.84 10.34
C LEU A 49 -9.14 11.24 11.52
N GLU A 50 -8.54 12.44 11.49
CA GLU A 50 -7.76 12.96 12.62
C GLU A 50 -8.61 13.20 13.86
N LEU A 51 -9.79 13.80 13.70
CA LEU A 51 -10.74 13.96 14.82
C LEU A 51 -11.18 12.62 15.42
N LYS A 52 -11.42 11.63 14.57
CA LYS A 52 -11.71 10.28 15.00
C LYS A 52 -10.53 9.67 15.76
N ARG A 53 -9.31 9.87 15.28
CA ARG A 53 -8.08 9.46 15.97
C ARG A 53 -7.94 10.12 17.35
N VAL A 54 -8.19 11.43 17.47
CA VAL A 54 -8.13 12.12 18.77
C VAL A 54 -9.14 11.54 19.76
N ARG A 55 -10.33 11.17 19.31
CA ARG A 55 -11.34 10.49 20.15
C ARG A 55 -10.93 9.06 20.54
N GLU A 56 -10.31 8.34 19.63
CA GLU A 56 -9.80 6.99 19.84
C GLU A 56 -8.46 6.97 20.61
N PHE A 57 -7.70 8.09 20.63
CA PHE A 57 -6.44 8.23 21.36
C PHE A 57 -6.58 8.04 22.88
N ASN A 58 -7.78 8.25 23.42
CA ASN A 58 -8.06 7.89 24.82
C ASN A 58 -8.02 6.37 25.08
N MET A 59 -7.93 5.53 24.03
CA MET A 59 -7.83 4.08 24.15
C MET A 59 -6.62 3.49 23.39
N GLY A 60 -5.69 4.34 22.88
CA GLY A 60 -4.45 3.95 22.21
C GLY A 60 -4.66 2.91 21.11
N GLN A 61 -4.88 3.33 19.85
CA GLN A 61 -4.89 2.44 18.69
C GLN A 61 -3.63 2.65 17.86
N ILE A 62 -2.95 1.56 17.49
CA ILE A 62 -1.83 1.54 16.54
C ILE A 62 -2.26 0.72 15.33
N ARG A 63 -2.19 1.32 14.13
CA ARG A 63 -2.46 0.66 12.85
C ARG A 63 -1.16 0.36 12.15
N ILE A 64 -0.90 -0.90 11.88
CA ILE A 64 0.36 -1.37 11.31
C ILE A 64 0.09 -2.00 9.95
N GLY A 65 0.68 -1.44 8.90
CA GLY A 65 0.72 -2.06 7.57
C GLY A 65 1.96 -2.94 7.44
N VAL A 66 1.78 -4.18 6.97
CA VAL A 66 2.87 -5.14 6.90
C VAL A 66 2.56 -6.26 5.89
N SER A 67 3.56 -6.83 5.24
CA SER A 67 3.34 -8.05 4.43
C SER A 67 3.13 -9.28 5.32
N ASN A 68 2.44 -10.31 4.78
CA ASN A 68 2.18 -11.56 5.51
C ASN A 68 3.45 -12.19 6.10
N THR A 69 4.53 -12.22 5.33
CA THR A 69 5.82 -12.78 5.76
C THR A 69 6.43 -12.00 6.90
N LEU A 70 6.52 -10.67 6.77
CA LEU A 70 7.05 -9.80 7.82
C LEU A 70 6.15 -9.79 9.05
N CYS A 71 4.83 -9.87 8.88
CA CYS A 71 3.91 -10.01 9.98
C CYS A 71 4.21 -11.27 10.79
N LYS A 72 4.25 -12.43 10.12
CA LYS A 72 4.41 -13.71 10.78
C LYS A 72 5.77 -13.88 11.47
N TYR A 73 6.85 -13.50 10.81
CA TYR A 73 8.20 -13.82 11.25
C TYR A 73 8.92 -12.68 11.95
N VAL A 74 8.48 -11.45 11.75
CA VAL A 74 9.11 -10.26 12.36
C VAL A 74 8.19 -9.62 13.38
N LEU A 75 6.94 -9.28 13.04
CA LEU A 75 6.07 -8.51 13.91
C LEU A 75 5.47 -9.33 15.05
N LEU A 76 4.82 -10.45 14.74
CA LEU A 76 4.09 -11.26 15.74
C LEU A 76 4.93 -11.75 16.93
N PRO A 77 6.21 -12.14 16.76
CA PRO A 77 7.04 -12.55 17.90
C PRO A 77 7.18 -11.47 18.98
N TYR A 78 7.20 -10.19 18.58
CA TYR A 78 7.35 -9.09 19.52
C TYR A 78 6.02 -8.57 20.08
N LEU A 79 4.90 -8.78 19.34
CA LEU A 79 3.58 -8.28 19.74
C LEU A 79 3.12 -8.88 21.07
N LYS A 80 3.40 -10.14 21.35
CA LYS A 80 3.02 -10.79 22.61
C LYS A 80 3.57 -10.04 23.83
N GLY A 81 4.85 -9.69 23.79
CA GLY A 81 5.49 -8.91 24.84
C GLY A 81 4.94 -7.49 24.94
N PHE A 82 4.67 -6.86 23.80
CA PHE A 82 4.12 -5.51 23.75
C PHE A 82 2.70 -5.45 24.34
N ILE A 83 1.80 -6.35 23.94
CA ILE A 83 0.43 -6.43 24.45
C ILE A 83 0.41 -6.70 25.97
N GLY A 84 1.30 -7.58 26.45
CA GLY A 84 1.42 -7.83 27.89
C GLY A 84 1.85 -6.58 28.68
N LYS A 85 2.67 -5.70 28.07
CA LYS A 85 3.13 -4.46 28.71
C LYS A 85 2.12 -3.31 28.56
N TYR A 86 1.37 -3.28 27.46
CA TYR A 86 0.43 -2.20 27.11
C TYR A 86 -0.95 -2.77 26.74
N PRO A 87 -1.70 -3.36 27.71
CA PRO A 87 -2.97 -4.06 27.45
C PRO A 87 -4.10 -3.13 26.97
N HIS A 88 -3.95 -1.83 27.14
CA HIS A 88 -4.95 -0.82 26.71
C HIS A 88 -4.74 -0.34 25.27
N VAL A 89 -3.68 -0.78 24.59
CA VAL A 89 -3.39 -0.40 23.22
C VAL A 89 -4.04 -1.39 22.27
N ASN A 90 -4.95 -0.90 21.44
CA ASN A 90 -5.51 -1.69 20.35
C ASN A 90 -4.55 -1.71 19.15
N ILE A 91 -4.24 -2.87 18.63
CA ILE A 91 -3.37 -3.03 17.46
C ILE A 91 -4.21 -3.56 16.30
N ALA A 92 -4.27 -2.78 15.22
CA ALA A 92 -4.85 -3.20 13.95
C ALA A 92 -3.73 -3.51 12.97
N ILE A 93 -3.77 -4.69 12.34
CA ILE A 93 -2.77 -5.12 11.37
C ILE A 93 -3.42 -5.22 9.99
N GLU A 94 -2.89 -4.45 9.04
CA GLU A 94 -3.29 -4.45 7.64
C GLU A 94 -2.25 -5.20 6.80
N SER A 95 -2.65 -6.33 6.24
CA SER A 95 -1.73 -7.15 5.44
C SER A 95 -1.75 -6.72 3.98
N GLN A 96 -0.67 -6.06 3.56
CA GLN A 96 -0.54 -5.44 2.24
C GLN A 96 0.87 -5.63 1.67
N SER A 97 1.04 -5.34 0.36
CA SER A 97 2.37 -5.22 -0.25
C SER A 97 3.10 -3.98 0.25
N THR A 98 4.43 -3.93 0.07
CA THR A 98 5.23 -2.73 0.42
C THR A 98 4.67 -1.45 -0.18
N TYR A 99 4.30 -1.46 -1.47
CA TYR A 99 3.78 -0.26 -2.13
C TYR A 99 2.44 0.19 -1.56
N GLN A 100 1.49 -0.75 -1.39
CA GLN A 100 0.20 -0.45 -0.78
C GLN A 100 0.34 0.05 0.65
N THR A 101 1.30 -0.50 1.42
CA THR A 101 1.61 -0.02 2.77
C THR A 101 2.12 1.42 2.74
N LEU A 102 2.98 1.77 1.78
CA LEU A 102 3.46 3.15 1.62
C LEU A 102 2.34 4.10 1.22
N ASP A 103 1.46 3.69 0.29
CA ASP A 103 0.29 4.48 -0.11
C ASP A 103 -0.67 4.70 1.08
N MET A 104 -0.84 3.69 1.93
CA MET A 104 -1.66 3.81 3.14
C MET A 104 -1.03 4.73 4.20
N LEU A 105 0.31 4.77 4.30
CA LEU A 105 1.02 5.72 5.15
C LEU A 105 0.84 7.15 4.64
N ASP A 106 1.03 7.39 3.34
CA ASP A 106 0.83 8.70 2.72
C ASP A 106 -0.61 9.19 2.88
N ALA A 107 -1.59 8.28 2.74
CA ALA A 107 -3.00 8.55 2.97
C ALA A 107 -3.39 8.61 4.47
N ARG A 108 -2.43 8.49 5.39
CA ARG A 108 -2.65 8.47 6.85
C ARG A 108 -3.66 7.43 7.34
N LYS A 109 -3.84 6.33 6.59
CA LYS A 109 -4.73 5.22 6.95
C LYS A 109 -4.11 4.28 7.97
N ILE A 110 -2.79 4.23 8.04
CA ILE A 110 -2.01 3.49 9.03
C ILE A 110 -0.96 4.42 9.66
N ASP A 111 -0.46 4.02 10.83
CA ASP A 111 0.46 4.81 11.63
C ASP A 111 1.91 4.35 11.44
N ILE A 112 2.12 3.06 11.22
CA ILE A 112 3.43 2.42 11.05
C ILE A 112 3.36 1.45 9.87
N GLY A 113 4.39 1.45 9.03
CA GLY A 113 4.60 0.46 7.99
C GLY A 113 5.86 -0.38 8.26
N LEU A 114 5.73 -1.70 8.31
CA LEU A 114 6.87 -2.61 8.31
C LEU A 114 7.04 -3.16 6.90
N VAL A 115 8.04 -2.64 6.20
CA VAL A 115 8.21 -2.83 4.75
C VAL A 115 9.67 -3.15 4.40
N ALA A 116 9.90 -3.77 3.25
CA ALA A 116 11.23 -3.80 2.65
C ALA A 116 11.64 -2.37 2.24
N GLU A 117 12.92 -2.06 2.29
CA GLU A 117 13.43 -0.71 2.02
C GLU A 117 13.05 -0.25 0.60
N PRO A 118 12.26 0.83 0.45
CA PRO A 118 11.86 1.33 -0.86
C PRO A 118 12.96 2.21 -1.47
N LYS A 119 13.00 2.30 -2.79
CA LYS A 119 13.94 3.15 -3.51
C LYS A 119 13.74 4.65 -3.24
N SER A 120 12.54 5.08 -2.90
CA SER A 120 12.20 6.47 -2.58
C SER A 120 11.59 6.56 -1.19
N LYS A 121 12.09 7.49 -0.39
CA LYS A 121 11.71 7.71 1.00
C LYS A 121 11.00 9.06 1.20
N LYS A 122 10.41 9.62 0.14
CA LYS A 122 9.80 10.97 0.17
C LYS A 122 8.78 11.09 1.30
N GLY A 123 8.97 12.08 2.19
CA GLY A 123 8.02 12.43 3.23
C GLY A 123 7.86 11.45 4.40
N LEU A 124 8.56 10.31 4.38
CA LEU A 124 8.48 9.29 5.41
C LEU A 124 9.80 9.14 6.17
N HIS A 125 9.71 8.88 7.47
CA HIS A 125 10.87 8.52 8.28
C HIS A 125 11.07 7.01 8.24
N PHE A 126 12.27 6.56 7.86
CA PHE A 126 12.64 5.14 7.81
C PHE A 126 13.71 4.81 8.85
N GLN A 127 13.45 3.73 9.59
CA GLN A 127 14.40 3.17 10.52
C GLN A 127 14.66 1.70 10.15
N PRO A 128 15.90 1.30 9.84
CA PRO A 128 16.22 -0.10 9.59
C PRO A 128 16.00 -0.93 10.85
N VAL A 129 15.34 -2.07 10.70
CA VAL A 129 15.02 -2.99 11.81
C VAL A 129 15.91 -4.22 11.74
N MET A 130 16.06 -4.80 10.55
CA MET A 130 16.88 -5.99 10.31
C MET A 130 17.18 -6.14 8.82
N GLU A 131 18.21 -6.92 8.50
CA GLU A 131 18.48 -7.37 7.15
C GLU A 131 17.76 -8.67 6.85
N ILE A 132 17.22 -8.79 5.64
CA ILE A 132 16.52 -9.98 5.15
C ILE A 132 17.14 -10.34 3.80
N SER A 133 17.46 -11.62 3.64
CA SER A 133 17.94 -12.18 2.38
C SER A 133 16.90 -13.08 1.76
N ASP A 134 16.66 -12.91 0.46
CA ASP A 134 15.88 -13.84 -0.33
C ASP A 134 16.79 -14.98 -0.84
N ALA A 135 16.29 -16.20 -0.88
CA ALA A 135 17.00 -17.36 -1.41
C ALA A 135 16.11 -18.13 -2.37
N PHE A 136 16.72 -18.65 -3.42
CA PHE A 136 16.06 -19.64 -4.28
C PHE A 136 16.10 -21.00 -3.61
N VAL A 137 14.98 -21.70 -3.64
CA VAL A 137 14.84 -23.05 -3.09
C VAL A 137 14.26 -23.99 -4.13
N CYS A 138 14.73 -25.22 -4.14
CA CYS A 138 14.17 -26.29 -4.95
C CYS A 138 14.20 -27.63 -4.19
N THR A 139 13.48 -28.63 -4.68
CA THR A 139 13.60 -29.98 -4.14
C THR A 139 14.87 -30.66 -4.65
N PRO A 140 15.51 -31.59 -3.89
CA PRO A 140 16.64 -32.37 -4.39
C PRO A 140 16.31 -33.08 -5.72
N ALA A 141 15.13 -33.68 -5.82
CA ALA A 141 14.68 -34.35 -7.04
C ALA A 141 14.62 -33.42 -8.26
N TYR A 142 14.21 -32.17 -8.10
CA TYR A 142 14.24 -31.16 -9.15
C TYR A 142 15.67 -30.90 -9.64
N LEU A 143 16.59 -30.73 -8.71
CA LEU A 143 18.00 -30.45 -9.00
C LEU A 143 18.66 -31.62 -9.69
N GLU A 144 18.45 -32.87 -9.24
CA GLU A 144 18.93 -34.08 -9.88
C GLU A 144 18.40 -34.21 -11.31
N ASN A 145 17.12 -34.00 -11.52
CA ASN A 145 16.52 -34.05 -12.87
C ASN A 145 17.09 -32.96 -13.79
N LEU A 146 17.36 -31.78 -13.25
CA LEU A 146 17.97 -30.68 -14.00
C LEU A 146 19.39 -31.04 -14.43
N HIS A 147 20.21 -31.57 -13.51
CA HIS A 147 21.58 -32.03 -13.80
C HIS A 147 21.61 -33.19 -14.81
N LEU A 148 20.66 -34.14 -14.73
CA LEU A 148 20.55 -35.23 -15.72
C LEU A 148 20.24 -34.70 -17.12
N ARG A 149 19.44 -33.65 -17.23
CA ARG A 149 19.04 -33.08 -18.52
C ARG A 149 20.08 -32.17 -19.13
N GLU A 150 20.70 -31.32 -18.31
CA GLU A 150 21.54 -30.18 -18.75
C GLU A 150 23.04 -30.38 -18.41
N GLY A 151 23.40 -31.38 -17.59
CA GLY A 151 24.74 -31.62 -17.09
C GLY A 151 25.03 -30.96 -15.72
N ASN A 152 26.05 -31.47 -15.04
CA ASN A 152 26.39 -31.05 -13.69
C ASN A 152 26.99 -29.63 -13.60
N ASP A 153 27.60 -29.10 -14.66
CA ASP A 153 28.23 -27.80 -14.72
C ASP A 153 27.27 -26.70 -15.23
N THR A 154 25.99 -26.99 -15.26
CA THR A 154 24.99 -26.09 -15.82
C THR A 154 24.64 -24.95 -14.86
N ASP A 155 24.58 -23.73 -15.41
CA ASP A 155 24.07 -22.55 -14.68
C ASP A 155 22.57 -22.70 -14.46
N ILE A 156 22.20 -23.07 -13.23
CA ILE A 156 20.82 -23.33 -12.80
C ILE A 156 19.90 -22.12 -13.08
N PHE A 157 20.43 -20.90 -13.00
CA PHE A 157 19.66 -19.68 -13.25
C PHE A 157 19.34 -19.45 -14.73
N LYS A 158 20.09 -20.08 -15.65
CA LYS A 158 19.83 -20.00 -17.10
C LYS A 158 18.93 -21.12 -17.61
N THR A 159 19.05 -22.30 -17.04
CA THR A 159 18.39 -23.50 -17.56
C THR A 159 17.23 -23.97 -16.71
N GLY A 160 17.20 -23.62 -15.43
CA GLY A 160 16.13 -23.98 -14.50
C GLY A 160 14.84 -23.18 -14.73
N ASN A 161 13.70 -23.82 -14.49
CA ASN A 161 12.41 -23.14 -14.44
C ASN A 161 12.27 -22.40 -13.11
N ILE A 162 12.43 -21.09 -13.15
CA ILE A 162 12.38 -20.24 -11.95
C ILE A 162 10.97 -19.69 -11.77
N MET A 163 10.35 -19.97 -10.63
CA MET A 163 9.11 -19.35 -10.20
C MET A 163 9.42 -18.12 -9.36
N LEU A 164 8.89 -16.98 -9.78
CA LEU A 164 9.11 -15.69 -9.13
C LEU A 164 7.77 -15.08 -8.72
N LEU A 165 7.80 -14.27 -7.67
CA LEU A 165 6.65 -13.47 -7.26
C LEU A 165 6.28 -12.46 -8.36
N ASN A 166 5.05 -11.95 -8.31
CA ASN A 166 4.59 -10.97 -9.30
C ASN A 166 5.42 -9.66 -9.26
N ARG A 167 5.31 -8.84 -10.30
CA ARG A 167 6.10 -7.61 -10.46
C ARG A 167 5.82 -6.54 -9.39
N SER A 168 4.71 -6.64 -8.67
CA SER A 168 4.37 -5.72 -7.56
C SER A 168 5.07 -6.09 -6.24
N ASN A 169 5.76 -7.22 -6.17
CA ASN A 169 6.53 -7.62 -4.99
C ASN A 169 7.95 -7.03 -5.03
N MET A 170 8.43 -6.53 -3.88
CA MET A 170 9.77 -5.93 -3.79
C MET A 170 10.88 -6.95 -4.04
N SER A 171 10.78 -8.18 -3.50
CA SER A 171 11.76 -9.25 -3.74
C SER A 171 11.97 -9.51 -5.23
N ARG A 172 10.90 -9.41 -6.06
CA ARG A 172 10.99 -9.55 -7.52
C ARG A 172 11.90 -8.50 -8.19
N LYS A 173 12.14 -7.36 -7.56
CA LYS A 173 12.97 -6.28 -8.11
C LYS A 173 14.44 -6.40 -7.75
N HIS A 174 14.77 -7.28 -6.82
CA HIS A 174 16.14 -7.58 -6.41
C HIS A 174 16.72 -8.82 -7.13
N VAL A 175 15.88 -9.53 -7.84
CA VAL A 175 16.21 -10.65 -8.74
C VAL A 175 16.11 -10.19 -10.20
#